data_31f7cb717f8c44d1a23f36b1a5bc7784
#
_entry.id   31f7cb717f8c44d1a23f36b1a5bc7784
#
_cell.length_a   1.000
_cell.length_b   1.000
_cell.length_c   1.000
_cell.angle_alpha   90.00
_cell.angle_beta   90.00
_cell.angle_gamma   90.00
#
_symmetry.space_group_name_H-M   'P 1'
#
loop_
_entity.id
_entity.type
_entity.pdbx_description
1 polymer ?
#
loop_
_entity_poly.entity_id
_entity_poly.type
_entity_poly.pdbx_seq_one_letter_code
_entity_poly.pdbx_strand_id
1 'polypeptide(L)'
;MQEKAGDVLDGILDFEFQIPYSVLVQSHLIEMVHLRGLENLMYDLYDEPELLNSVFRHMGESKARLLKRLEEKRLLFDNRINIYTGSGSLGYTNAPWKEPEDVKLKDMWGFADAQEFSNVSPEMFETFAIANQKIGLNLFGRGCYGCCEPLDHKYEAIYRHITNIRRLSVSPWSDIEEAAEQIGQKAIFSWKPDPSKICTGFDESEMRKYLKEVAIKTKDCYMEVILKDIRTCGHTNRHLVKFIELAREAFS
;
A
#
# COMPACT_ATOMS: atom_id res chain seq x y z
N MET A 1 4.44 -7.42 30.21
CA MET A 1 3.92 -8.28 29.09
C MET A 1 5.09 -8.96 28.38
N GLN A 2 6.15 -8.24 28.05
CA GLN A 2 7.36 -8.76 27.42
C GLN A 2 8.03 -9.86 28.25
N GLU A 3 8.23 -9.62 29.54
CA GLU A 3 8.79 -10.59 30.49
C GLU A 3 7.98 -11.90 30.53
N LYS A 4 6.64 -11.81 30.62
CA LYS A 4 5.77 -13.00 30.59
C LYS A 4 5.79 -13.77 29.28
N ALA A 5 5.95 -13.08 28.15
CA ALA A 5 6.09 -13.75 26.87
C ALA A 5 7.48 -14.42 26.75
N GLY A 6 8.53 -13.78 27.29
CA GLY A 6 9.87 -14.36 27.43
C GLY A 6 9.84 -15.67 28.20
N ASP A 7 9.25 -15.68 29.39
CA ASP A 7 9.17 -16.88 30.25
C ASP A 7 8.44 -18.05 29.55
N VAL A 8 7.45 -17.77 28.72
CA VAL A 8 6.65 -18.82 28.03
C VAL A 8 7.37 -19.33 26.78
N LEU A 9 8.09 -18.48 26.08
CA LEU A 9 8.71 -18.79 24.78
C LEU A 9 10.19 -19.11 24.86
N ASP A 10 10.80 -18.99 26.07
CA ASP A 10 12.22 -19.23 26.30
C ASP A 10 12.67 -20.61 25.79
N GLY A 11 13.69 -20.61 24.94
CA GLY A 11 14.21 -21.82 24.31
C GLY A 11 13.33 -22.44 23.21
N ILE A 12 12.17 -21.83 22.89
CA ILE A 12 11.24 -22.31 21.85
C ILE A 12 11.28 -21.40 20.62
N LEU A 13 11.10 -20.08 20.83
CA LEU A 13 11.06 -19.07 19.77
C LEU A 13 11.67 -17.77 20.26
N ASP A 14 12.42 -17.13 19.39
CA ASP A 14 12.76 -15.71 19.53
C ASP A 14 11.53 -14.86 19.22
N PHE A 15 11.25 -13.84 20.02
CA PHE A 15 10.14 -12.94 19.80
C PHE A 15 10.54 -11.48 20.02
N GLU A 16 9.87 -10.59 19.29
CA GLU A 16 10.02 -9.15 19.41
C GLU A 16 8.64 -8.49 19.42
N PHE A 17 8.46 -7.50 20.29
CA PHE A 17 7.26 -6.66 20.28
C PHE A 17 7.46 -5.50 19.34
N GLN A 18 6.63 -5.42 18.31
CA GLN A 18 6.59 -4.29 17.38
C GLN A 18 5.27 -3.54 17.51
N ILE A 19 5.29 -2.25 17.15
CA ILE A 19 4.04 -1.49 17.00
C ILE A 19 3.20 -2.15 15.90
N PRO A 20 1.87 -2.22 16.07
CA PRO A 20 1.00 -2.79 15.05
C PRO A 20 1.16 -2.06 13.71
N TYR A 21 1.18 -2.81 12.60
CA TYR A 21 1.24 -2.24 11.25
C TYR A 21 0.18 -1.15 11.00
N SER A 22 -1.03 -1.33 11.56
CA SER A 22 -2.14 -0.37 11.44
C SER A 22 -1.78 1.05 11.90
N VAL A 23 -0.81 1.21 12.80
CA VAL A 23 -0.31 2.53 13.23
C VAL A 23 0.46 3.24 12.12
N LEU A 24 1.12 2.48 11.24
CA LEU A 24 1.87 3.01 10.10
C LEU A 24 0.97 3.35 8.91
N VAL A 25 -0.27 2.85 8.91
CA VAL A 25 -1.26 3.08 7.85
C VAL A 25 -1.90 4.45 8.05
N GLN A 26 -1.82 5.29 7.03
CA GLN A 26 -2.37 6.64 7.02
C GLN A 26 -3.72 6.73 6.29
N SER A 27 -4.36 5.60 5.99
CA SER A 27 -5.74 5.52 5.52
C SER A 27 -6.69 5.84 6.67
N HIS A 28 -7.66 6.70 6.41
CA HIS A 28 -8.67 7.10 7.42
C HIS A 28 -10.06 6.62 7.01
N LEU A 29 -10.23 6.24 5.76
CA LEU A 29 -11.53 5.91 5.17
C LEU A 29 -12.11 4.64 5.77
N ILE A 30 -11.34 3.56 5.87
CA ILE A 30 -11.82 2.31 6.47
C ILE A 30 -12.24 2.51 7.94
N GLU A 31 -11.55 3.36 8.68
CA GLU A 31 -11.92 3.69 10.06
C GLU A 31 -13.24 4.45 10.11
N MET A 32 -13.45 5.40 9.18
CA MET A 32 -14.74 6.10 9.05
C MET A 32 -15.85 5.16 8.63
N VAL A 33 -15.61 4.23 7.70
CA VAL A 33 -16.60 3.22 7.33
C VAL A 33 -17.00 2.36 8.53
N HIS A 34 -16.07 1.99 9.38
CA HIS A 34 -16.39 1.25 10.60
C HIS A 34 -17.21 2.07 11.62
N LEU A 35 -17.01 3.38 11.67
CA LEU A 35 -17.72 4.27 12.59
C LEU A 35 -19.07 4.72 12.03
N ARG A 36 -19.16 5.04 10.75
CA ARG A 36 -20.32 5.70 10.12
C ARG A 36 -21.14 4.80 9.19
N GLY A 37 -20.50 3.73 8.65
CA GLY A 37 -21.03 2.93 7.53
C GLY A 37 -20.72 3.58 6.18
N LEU A 38 -20.48 2.76 5.17
CA LEU A 38 -20.06 3.24 3.84
C LEU A 38 -21.15 4.09 3.17
N GLU A 39 -22.40 3.66 3.23
CA GLU A 39 -23.52 4.37 2.61
C GLU A 39 -23.67 5.78 3.18
N ASN A 40 -23.71 5.91 4.52
CA ASN A 40 -23.81 7.21 5.16
C ASN A 40 -22.60 8.09 4.87
N LEU A 41 -21.40 7.51 4.81
CA LEU A 41 -20.18 8.24 4.44
C LEU A 41 -20.29 8.84 3.02
N MET A 42 -20.89 8.09 2.08
CA MET A 42 -21.10 8.61 0.72
C MET A 42 -22.12 9.76 0.69
N TYR A 43 -23.17 9.72 1.49
CA TYR A 43 -24.09 10.86 1.63
C TYR A 43 -23.40 12.06 2.28
N ASP A 44 -22.62 11.85 3.34
CA ASP A 44 -21.93 12.91 4.06
C ASP A 44 -20.94 13.70 3.17
N LEU A 45 -20.44 13.10 2.08
CA LEU A 45 -19.63 13.83 1.07
C LEU A 45 -20.36 15.03 0.44
N TYR A 46 -21.70 14.97 0.37
CA TYR A 46 -22.54 15.99 -0.23
C TYR A 46 -23.33 16.78 0.83
N ASP A 47 -23.83 16.12 1.87
CA ASP A 47 -24.70 16.71 2.85
C ASP A 47 -23.93 17.46 3.95
N GLU A 48 -22.74 16.94 4.34
CA GLU A 48 -21.95 17.49 5.45
C GLU A 48 -20.42 17.56 5.11
N PRO A 49 -20.05 18.13 3.93
CA PRO A 49 -18.68 18.08 3.44
C PRO A 49 -17.65 18.74 4.37
N GLU A 50 -18.03 19.86 5.00
CA GLU A 50 -17.13 20.60 5.90
C GLU A 50 -16.88 19.83 7.20
N LEU A 51 -17.94 19.25 7.78
CA LEU A 51 -17.84 18.42 8.97
C LEU A 51 -16.98 17.19 8.68
N LEU A 52 -17.28 16.48 7.57
CA LEU A 52 -16.55 15.30 7.17
C LEU A 52 -15.05 15.58 6.97
N ASN A 53 -14.72 16.65 6.26
CA ASN A 53 -13.33 17.05 6.04
C ASN A 53 -12.63 17.42 7.34
N SER A 54 -13.33 18.08 8.29
CA SER A 54 -12.78 18.39 9.62
C SER A 54 -12.47 17.14 10.42
N VAL A 55 -13.33 16.11 10.35
CA VAL A 55 -13.11 14.80 10.99
C VAL A 55 -11.89 14.09 10.39
N PHE A 56 -11.79 14.01 9.05
CA PHE A 56 -10.63 13.42 8.40
C PHE A 56 -9.32 14.14 8.74
N ARG A 57 -9.35 15.47 8.79
CA ARG A 57 -8.18 16.26 9.23
C ARG A 57 -7.79 15.92 10.65
N HIS A 58 -8.75 15.87 11.56
CA HIS A 58 -8.51 15.50 12.96
C HIS A 58 -7.88 14.11 13.08
N MET A 59 -8.37 13.13 12.31
CA MET A 59 -7.80 11.78 12.25
C MET A 59 -6.35 11.80 11.76
N GLY A 60 -6.06 12.52 10.67
CA GLY A 60 -4.71 12.68 10.13
C GLY A 60 -3.74 13.33 11.12
N GLU A 61 -4.16 14.42 11.76
CA GLU A 61 -3.37 15.08 12.79
C GLU A 61 -3.14 14.20 14.02
N SER A 62 -4.14 13.42 14.42
CA SER A 62 -4.03 12.52 15.57
C SER A 62 -3.05 11.37 15.30
N LYS A 63 -3.10 10.77 14.11
CA LYS A 63 -2.11 9.78 13.67
C LYS A 63 -0.72 10.38 13.58
N ALA A 64 -0.58 11.58 13.04
CA ALA A 64 0.72 12.27 12.97
C ALA A 64 1.31 12.56 14.36
N ARG A 65 0.49 12.96 15.33
CA ARG A 65 0.93 13.15 16.72
C ARG A 65 1.38 11.81 17.34
N LEU A 66 0.64 10.73 17.11
CA LEU A 66 1.01 9.39 17.59
C LEU A 66 2.36 8.96 17.02
N LEU A 67 2.56 9.08 15.70
CA LEU A 67 3.81 8.71 15.03
C LEU A 67 5.01 9.47 15.61
N LYS A 68 4.89 10.78 15.77
CA LYS A 68 5.96 11.61 16.39
C LYS A 68 6.26 11.17 17.81
N ARG A 69 5.22 10.84 18.60
CA ARG A 69 5.42 10.36 19.97
C ARG A 69 6.11 8.99 20.01
N LEU A 70 5.81 8.11 19.07
CA LEU A 70 6.51 6.82 18.96
C LEU A 70 7.98 7.02 18.61
N GLU A 71 8.30 7.95 17.70
CA GLU A 71 9.67 8.32 17.39
C GLU A 71 10.41 8.90 18.61
N GLU A 72 9.80 9.84 19.32
CA GLU A 72 10.37 10.41 20.56
C GLU A 72 10.63 9.35 21.63
N LYS A 73 9.77 8.33 21.69
CA LYS A 73 9.88 7.20 22.64
C LYS A 73 10.81 6.09 22.16
N ARG A 74 11.39 6.21 20.95
CA ARG A 74 12.24 5.18 20.33
C ARG A 74 11.53 3.81 20.22
N LEU A 75 10.25 3.85 19.82
CA LEU A 75 9.40 2.66 19.66
C LEU A 75 9.18 2.29 18.19
N LEU A 76 9.87 2.96 17.27
CA LEU A 76 9.84 2.62 15.85
C LEU A 76 10.72 1.39 15.58
N PHE A 77 10.50 0.75 14.44
CA PHE A 77 11.31 -0.37 13.96
C PHE A 77 11.67 -0.17 12.48
N ASP A 78 12.77 -0.73 12.05
CA ASP A 78 13.21 -0.62 10.66
C ASP A 78 12.39 -1.55 9.75
N ASN A 79 11.52 -0.97 8.92
CA ASN A 79 10.68 -1.72 7.98
C ASN A 79 11.25 -1.76 6.54
N ARG A 80 12.54 -1.46 6.36
CA ARG A 80 13.21 -1.43 5.06
C ARG A 80 13.79 -2.79 4.63
N ILE A 81 13.30 -3.87 5.18
CA ILE A 81 13.71 -5.25 4.93
C ILE A 81 12.52 -6.10 4.49
N ASN A 82 12.56 -7.39 4.76
CA ASN A 82 11.47 -8.33 4.47
C ASN A 82 10.25 -8.12 5.40
N ILE A 83 9.77 -6.88 5.48
CA ILE A 83 8.61 -6.49 6.27
C ILE A 83 7.55 -5.90 5.33
N TYR A 84 6.31 -6.27 5.56
CA TYR A 84 5.16 -5.77 4.82
C TYR A 84 5.01 -4.24 4.98
N THR A 85 4.91 -3.53 3.86
CA THR A 85 4.82 -2.06 3.83
C THR A 85 3.56 -1.53 3.15
N GLY A 86 2.64 -2.41 2.77
CA GLY A 86 1.36 -2.07 2.16
C GLY A 86 1.11 -2.79 0.83
N SER A 87 -0.15 -3.13 0.58
CA SER A 87 -0.62 -3.71 -0.68
C SER A 87 0.19 -4.92 -1.20
N GLY A 88 0.65 -5.79 -0.28
CA GLY A 88 1.48 -6.96 -0.61
C GLY A 88 2.97 -6.67 -0.78
N SER A 89 3.38 -5.41 -0.77
CA SER A 89 4.77 -5.01 -0.98
C SER A 89 5.63 -5.17 0.27
N LEU A 90 6.92 -5.40 0.05
CA LEU A 90 7.94 -5.50 1.09
C LEU A 90 8.84 -4.25 1.08
N GLY A 91 9.44 -3.95 2.24
CA GLY A 91 10.16 -2.70 2.47
C GLY A 91 11.59 -2.65 1.95
N TYR A 92 12.06 -3.60 1.18
CA TYR A 92 13.46 -3.67 0.74
C TYR A 92 14.01 -2.35 0.20
N THR A 93 15.18 -1.97 0.68
CA THR A 93 15.97 -0.83 0.18
C THR A 93 17.45 -1.17 0.26
N ASN A 94 18.30 -0.37 -0.41
CA ASN A 94 19.75 -0.46 -0.30
C ASN A 94 20.31 0.33 0.91
N ALA A 95 19.43 0.92 1.74
CA ALA A 95 19.88 1.65 2.93
C ALA A 95 20.37 0.66 4.00
N PRO A 96 21.43 1.00 4.76
CA PRO A 96 21.90 0.17 5.85
C PRO A 96 20.83 0.01 6.93
N TRP A 97 20.81 -1.16 7.54
CA TRP A 97 19.97 -1.45 8.70
C TRP A 97 20.26 -0.48 9.85
N LYS A 98 19.25 -0.18 10.65
CA LYS A 98 19.36 0.61 11.87
C LYS A 98 18.80 -0.16 13.06
N GLU A 99 19.45 -0.03 14.21
CA GLU A 99 18.90 -0.52 15.46
C GLU A 99 17.62 0.23 15.80
N PRO A 100 16.64 -0.42 16.48
CA PRO A 100 15.33 0.16 16.74
C PRO A 100 15.38 1.56 17.38
N GLU A 101 16.31 1.77 18.31
CA GLU A 101 16.47 3.06 19.00
C GLU A 101 16.96 4.21 18.13
N ASP A 102 17.54 3.90 16.97
CA ASP A 102 18.07 4.87 16.01
C ASP A 102 17.13 5.10 14.81
N VAL A 103 16.04 4.34 14.73
CA VAL A 103 15.08 4.46 13.62
C VAL A 103 14.26 5.74 13.77
N LYS A 104 14.15 6.47 12.66
CA LYS A 104 13.30 7.64 12.50
C LYS A 104 12.21 7.40 11.46
N LEU A 105 11.11 8.14 11.54
CA LEU A 105 10.07 8.08 10.51
C LEU A 105 10.63 8.29 9.10
N LYS A 106 11.63 9.16 8.95
CA LYS A 106 12.35 9.39 7.68
C LYS A 106 13.14 8.18 7.17
N ASP A 107 13.38 7.19 7.98
CA ASP A 107 13.99 5.94 7.54
C ASP A 107 12.96 4.95 7.00
N MET A 108 11.70 5.04 7.42
CA MET A 108 10.65 4.05 7.22
C MET A 108 9.82 4.28 5.96
N TRP A 109 9.11 3.21 5.57
CA TRP A 109 7.98 3.26 4.66
C TRP A 109 6.69 3.55 5.43
N GLY A 110 5.88 4.48 4.92
CA GLY A 110 4.48 4.66 5.29
C GLY A 110 3.55 4.19 4.18
N PHE A 111 2.30 3.92 4.53
CA PHE A 111 1.29 3.43 3.60
C PHE A 111 -0.02 4.21 3.75
N ALA A 112 -0.69 4.47 2.62
CA ALA A 112 -2.07 4.93 2.58
C ALA A 112 -2.80 4.35 1.36
N ASP A 113 -4.10 4.29 1.43
CA ASP A 113 -5.00 3.90 0.35
C ASP A 113 -6.35 4.63 0.49
N ALA A 114 -7.19 4.50 -0.52
CA ALA A 114 -8.53 5.09 -0.56
C ALA A 114 -9.52 4.15 -1.26
N GLN A 115 -9.54 2.88 -0.89
CA GLN A 115 -10.35 1.84 -1.53
C GLN A 115 -11.84 2.16 -1.50
N GLU A 116 -12.31 2.73 -0.40
CA GLU A 116 -13.71 3.12 -0.19
C GLU A 116 -14.12 4.25 -1.14
N PHE A 117 -13.15 5.00 -1.65
CA PHE A 117 -13.32 6.09 -2.60
C PHE A 117 -12.92 5.71 -4.04
N SER A 118 -13.02 4.43 -4.40
CA SER A 118 -12.70 3.96 -5.76
C SER A 118 -13.50 4.73 -6.84
N ASN A 119 -14.78 4.97 -6.58
CA ASN A 119 -15.73 5.55 -7.53
C ASN A 119 -16.06 7.04 -7.26
N VAL A 120 -15.35 7.72 -6.35
CA VAL A 120 -15.51 9.17 -6.18
C VAL A 120 -14.68 9.92 -7.21
N SER A 121 -15.08 11.16 -7.51
CA SER A 121 -14.35 12.01 -8.44
C SER A 121 -12.92 12.31 -7.96
N PRO A 122 -11.99 12.65 -8.86
CA PRO A 122 -10.64 13.08 -8.49
C PRO A 122 -10.64 14.24 -7.50
N GLU A 123 -11.55 15.20 -7.63
CA GLU A 123 -11.67 16.36 -6.74
C GLU A 123 -12.11 15.94 -5.33
N MET A 124 -13.08 15.03 -5.22
CA MET A 124 -13.50 14.48 -3.92
C MET A 124 -12.38 13.65 -3.28
N PHE A 125 -11.70 12.83 -4.06
CA PHE A 125 -10.53 12.10 -3.61
C PHE A 125 -9.46 13.06 -3.09
N GLU A 126 -9.16 14.15 -3.83
CA GLU A 126 -8.19 15.15 -3.41
C GLU A 126 -8.59 15.83 -2.11
N THR A 127 -9.85 16.25 -1.99
CA THR A 127 -10.35 17.01 -0.84
C THR A 127 -10.44 16.17 0.42
N PHE A 128 -11.04 14.99 0.33
CA PHE A 128 -11.40 14.22 1.51
C PHE A 128 -10.37 13.15 1.88
N ALA A 129 -9.68 12.55 0.91
CA ALA A 129 -8.67 11.53 1.18
C ALA A 129 -7.26 12.12 1.25
N ILE A 130 -6.66 12.42 0.10
CA ILE A 130 -5.21 12.66 0.00
C ILE A 130 -4.76 13.91 0.76
N ALA A 131 -5.57 14.98 0.80
CA ALA A 131 -5.25 16.22 1.53
C ALA A 131 -5.12 15.99 3.05
N ASN A 132 -5.80 14.99 3.58
CA ASN A 132 -5.78 14.64 5.00
C ASN A 132 -4.75 13.54 5.30
N GLN A 133 -4.59 12.56 4.41
CA GLN A 133 -3.62 11.47 4.54
C GLN A 133 -2.16 11.97 4.46
N LYS A 134 -1.90 13.03 3.67
CA LYS A 134 -0.55 13.62 3.57
C LYS A 134 0.02 14.08 4.91
N ILE A 135 -0.84 14.43 5.88
CA ILE A 135 -0.43 14.93 7.20
C ILE A 135 0.45 13.89 7.91
N GLY A 136 0.07 12.62 7.81
CA GLY A 136 0.84 11.51 8.37
C GLY A 136 1.84 10.93 7.37
N LEU A 137 1.43 10.69 6.11
CA LEU A 137 2.26 10.00 5.13
C LEU A 137 3.55 10.73 4.78
N ASN A 138 3.56 12.06 4.74
CA ASN A 138 4.76 12.86 4.48
C ASN A 138 5.77 12.89 5.64
N LEU A 139 5.43 12.30 6.80
CA LEU A 139 6.39 12.13 7.88
C LEU A 139 7.40 11.02 7.59
N PHE A 140 7.01 10.03 6.82
CA PHE A 140 7.87 8.91 6.43
C PHE A 140 8.93 9.32 5.41
N GLY A 141 9.97 8.52 5.28
CA GLY A 141 10.98 8.73 4.24
C GLY A 141 10.55 8.22 2.87
N ARG A 142 9.62 7.27 2.84
CA ARG A 142 9.09 6.66 1.63
C ARG A 142 7.60 6.41 1.77
N GLY A 143 6.82 6.85 0.79
CA GLY A 143 5.38 6.62 0.70
C GLY A 143 5.05 5.49 -0.26
N CYS A 144 4.19 4.58 0.18
CA CYS A 144 3.48 3.64 -0.66
C CYS A 144 2.00 4.04 -0.68
N TYR A 145 1.40 4.17 -1.86
CA TYR A 145 0.01 4.57 -1.98
C TYR A 145 -0.80 3.61 -2.86
N GLY A 146 -2.04 3.35 -2.42
CA GLY A 146 -3.03 2.54 -3.14
C GLY A 146 -2.97 1.06 -2.79
N CYS A 147 -4.09 0.38 -2.96
CA CYS A 147 -4.26 -1.03 -2.64
C CYS A 147 -5.00 -1.77 -3.75
N CYS A 148 -6.32 -1.96 -3.63
CA CYS A 148 -7.15 -2.66 -4.61
C CYS A 148 -7.90 -1.71 -5.54
N GLU A 149 -8.02 -0.45 -5.18
CA GLU A 149 -8.67 0.57 -5.98
C GLU A 149 -7.87 0.94 -7.22
N PRO A 150 -8.52 1.23 -8.35
CA PRO A 150 -7.89 1.91 -9.47
C PRO A 150 -7.57 3.36 -9.08
N LEU A 151 -6.37 3.81 -9.44
CA LEU A 151 -5.91 5.18 -9.19
C LEU A 151 -5.96 6.04 -10.45
N ASP A 152 -6.62 5.55 -11.50
CA ASP A 152 -6.78 6.23 -12.77
C ASP A 152 -7.37 7.63 -12.52
N HIS A 153 -6.81 8.64 -13.17
CA HIS A 153 -7.10 10.08 -12.99
C HIS A 153 -6.79 10.67 -11.60
N LYS A 154 -6.18 9.91 -10.66
CA LYS A 154 -5.83 10.35 -9.29
C LYS A 154 -4.34 10.57 -9.07
N TYR A 155 -3.49 10.10 -10.01
CA TYR A 155 -2.02 10.17 -9.86
C TYR A 155 -1.50 11.59 -9.68
N GLU A 156 -2.03 12.56 -10.42
CA GLU A 156 -1.61 13.97 -10.31
C GLU A 156 -1.85 14.51 -8.89
N ALA A 157 -3.03 14.25 -8.31
CA ALA A 157 -3.35 14.65 -6.95
C ALA A 157 -2.41 13.98 -5.93
N ILE A 158 -2.09 12.69 -6.13
CA ILE A 158 -1.15 11.97 -5.27
C ILE A 158 0.23 12.64 -5.31
N TYR A 159 0.79 12.91 -6.48
CA TYR A 159 2.10 13.56 -6.61
C TYR A 159 2.11 15.00 -6.09
N ARG A 160 1.01 15.73 -6.20
CA ARG A 160 0.87 17.10 -5.68
C ARG A 160 0.92 17.13 -4.17
N HIS A 161 0.33 16.15 -3.51
CA HIS A 161 0.16 16.14 -2.04
C HIS A 161 1.22 15.31 -1.30
N ILE A 162 1.70 14.21 -1.89
CA ILE A 162 2.63 13.29 -1.24
C ILE A 162 4.02 13.46 -1.82
N THR A 163 4.87 14.15 -1.09
CA THR A 163 6.21 14.56 -1.55
C THR A 163 7.25 13.45 -1.53
N ASN A 164 6.97 12.34 -0.84
CA ASN A 164 7.86 11.19 -0.62
C ASN A 164 7.35 9.92 -1.29
N ILE A 165 6.43 10.03 -2.26
CA ILE A 165 5.93 8.87 -3.00
C ILE A 165 7.10 8.10 -3.62
N ARG A 166 7.15 6.80 -3.37
CA ARG A 166 8.15 5.89 -3.93
C ARG A 166 7.53 4.66 -4.57
N ARG A 167 6.28 4.32 -4.23
CA ARG A 167 5.56 3.17 -4.76
C ARG A 167 4.09 3.51 -4.94
N LEU A 168 3.55 3.14 -6.10
CA LEU A 168 2.13 3.26 -6.42
C LEU A 168 1.57 1.90 -6.77
N SER A 169 0.48 1.52 -6.11
CA SER A 169 -0.24 0.29 -6.40
C SER A 169 -1.04 0.45 -7.68
N VAL A 170 -0.90 -0.49 -8.59
CA VAL A 170 -1.69 -0.56 -9.82
C VAL A 170 -2.56 -1.80 -9.75
N SER A 171 -3.85 -1.60 -9.62
CA SER A 171 -4.83 -2.66 -9.41
C SER A 171 -5.11 -3.43 -10.70
N PRO A 172 -5.73 -4.63 -10.64
CA PRO A 172 -6.15 -5.36 -11.83
C PRO A 172 -7.19 -4.61 -12.67
N TRP A 173 -7.83 -3.61 -12.07
CA TRP A 173 -8.92 -2.82 -12.67
C TRP A 173 -8.44 -1.50 -13.28
N SER A 174 -7.16 -1.16 -13.12
CA SER A 174 -6.55 0.06 -13.63
C SER A 174 -6.28 -0.05 -15.13
N ASP A 175 -6.34 1.08 -15.83
CA ASP A 175 -5.76 1.21 -17.17
C ASP A 175 -4.24 1.21 -17.05
N ILE A 176 -3.63 0.11 -17.53
CA ILE A 176 -2.17 -0.10 -17.45
C ILE A 176 -1.39 0.95 -18.26
N GLU A 177 -1.95 1.42 -19.37
CA GLU A 177 -1.28 2.36 -20.27
C GLU A 177 -1.29 3.76 -19.64
N GLU A 178 -2.44 4.23 -19.15
CA GLU A 178 -2.55 5.47 -18.40
C GLU A 178 -1.64 5.45 -17.15
N ALA A 179 -1.70 4.36 -16.37
CA ALA A 179 -0.85 4.21 -15.20
C ALA A 179 0.64 4.27 -15.54
N ALA A 180 1.07 3.62 -16.65
CA ALA A 180 2.47 3.63 -17.09
C ALA A 180 2.92 5.03 -17.51
N GLU A 181 2.10 5.79 -18.22
CA GLU A 181 2.38 7.18 -18.61
C GLU A 181 2.52 8.09 -17.38
N GLN A 182 1.62 7.96 -16.40
CA GLN A 182 1.59 8.79 -15.21
C GLN A 182 2.72 8.46 -14.22
N ILE A 183 3.01 7.19 -14.02
CA ILE A 183 4.01 6.72 -13.06
C ILE A 183 5.41 6.77 -13.66
N GLY A 184 5.62 6.19 -14.84
CA GLY A 184 6.92 6.14 -15.51
C GLY A 184 8.04 5.69 -14.57
N GLN A 185 9.10 6.48 -14.51
CA GLN A 185 10.24 6.27 -13.61
C GLN A 185 10.18 7.10 -12.32
N LYS A 186 9.06 7.79 -12.04
CA LYS A 186 8.90 8.61 -10.84
C LYS A 186 8.74 7.77 -9.58
N ALA A 187 8.12 6.58 -9.71
CA ALA A 187 7.87 5.66 -8.60
C ALA A 187 7.91 4.20 -9.08
N ILE A 188 7.92 3.27 -8.14
CA ILE A 188 7.76 1.84 -8.43
C ILE A 188 6.32 1.60 -8.88
N PHE A 189 6.17 1.04 -10.06
CA PHE A 189 4.91 0.56 -10.62
C PHE A 189 4.59 -0.81 -10.00
N SER A 190 3.85 -0.82 -8.92
CA SER A 190 3.57 -2.03 -8.15
C SER A 190 2.27 -2.67 -8.66
N TRP A 191 2.41 -3.48 -9.70
CA TRP A 191 1.30 -4.10 -10.40
C TRP A 191 0.74 -5.34 -9.69
N LYS A 192 -0.58 -5.42 -9.63
CA LYS A 192 -1.35 -6.55 -9.10
C LYS A 192 -2.09 -7.21 -10.26
N PRO A 193 -1.59 -8.36 -10.77
CA PRO A 193 -2.30 -9.14 -11.78
C PRO A 193 -3.66 -9.61 -11.29
N ASP A 194 -4.59 -9.82 -12.22
CA ASP A 194 -5.90 -10.38 -11.91
C ASP A 194 -5.75 -11.79 -11.30
N PRO A 195 -6.12 -12.00 -10.02
CA PRO A 195 -5.95 -13.27 -9.33
C PRO A 195 -6.82 -14.38 -9.94
N SER A 196 -7.92 -14.06 -10.60
CA SER A 196 -8.82 -15.03 -11.21
C SER A 196 -8.12 -15.86 -12.29
N LYS A 197 -7.22 -15.23 -13.04
CA LYS A 197 -6.42 -15.90 -14.09
C LYS A 197 -5.49 -17.00 -13.56
N ILE A 198 -5.26 -17.03 -12.25
CA ILE A 198 -4.40 -18.01 -11.59
C ILE A 198 -5.24 -19.01 -10.79
N CYS A 199 -6.28 -18.53 -10.11
CA CYS A 199 -7.08 -19.34 -9.20
C CYS A 199 -8.14 -20.20 -9.90
N THR A 200 -8.76 -19.68 -10.97
CA THR A 200 -9.97 -20.29 -11.54
C THR A 200 -9.75 -21.00 -12.88
N GLY A 201 -8.63 -20.85 -13.51
CA GLY A 201 -8.38 -21.48 -14.80
C GLY A 201 -7.03 -21.03 -15.38
N PHE A 202 -5.95 -21.59 -14.87
CA PHE A 202 -4.62 -21.23 -15.36
C PHE A 202 -4.35 -21.86 -16.74
N ASP A 203 -4.25 -21.02 -17.75
CA ASP A 203 -3.72 -21.34 -19.07
C ASP A 203 -2.37 -20.68 -19.29
N GLU A 204 -1.33 -21.47 -19.58
CA GLU A 204 0.03 -20.96 -19.73
C GLU A 204 0.17 -20.03 -20.94
N SER A 205 -0.50 -20.32 -22.05
CA SER A 205 -0.43 -19.52 -23.27
C SER A 205 -1.09 -18.15 -23.08
N GLU A 206 -2.28 -18.15 -22.51
CA GLU A 206 -3.01 -16.90 -22.18
C GLU A 206 -2.25 -16.08 -21.15
N MET A 207 -1.68 -16.72 -20.13
CA MET A 207 -0.88 -16.03 -19.13
C MET A 207 0.38 -15.40 -19.73
N ARG A 208 1.09 -16.11 -20.59
CA ARG A 208 2.26 -15.60 -21.31
C ARG A 208 1.92 -14.37 -22.16
N LYS A 209 0.79 -14.41 -22.86
CA LYS A 209 0.30 -13.29 -23.66
C LYS A 209 -0.02 -12.08 -22.76
N TYR A 210 -0.77 -12.30 -21.70
CA TYR A 210 -1.15 -11.27 -20.72
C TYR A 210 0.07 -10.56 -20.12
N LEU A 211 1.04 -11.34 -19.65
CA LEU A 211 2.27 -10.78 -19.06
C LEU A 211 3.11 -9.99 -20.09
N LYS A 212 3.22 -10.50 -21.32
CA LYS A 212 3.94 -9.79 -22.41
C LYS A 212 3.28 -8.46 -22.78
N GLU A 213 1.95 -8.44 -22.87
CA GLU A 213 1.20 -7.21 -23.16
C GLU A 213 1.46 -6.14 -22.08
N VAL A 214 1.45 -6.54 -20.81
CA VAL A 214 1.75 -5.62 -19.70
C VAL A 214 3.23 -5.18 -19.76
N ALA A 215 4.16 -6.10 -19.99
CA ALA A 215 5.59 -5.77 -20.07
C ALA A 215 5.90 -4.76 -21.19
N ILE A 216 5.23 -4.87 -22.33
CA ILE A 216 5.38 -3.90 -23.44
C ILE A 216 4.89 -2.52 -23.02
N LYS A 217 3.72 -2.44 -22.37
CA LYS A 217 3.12 -1.17 -21.92
C LYS A 217 3.92 -0.50 -20.80
N THR A 218 4.62 -1.28 -19.99
CA THR A 218 5.36 -0.81 -18.82
C THR A 218 6.88 -0.84 -18.97
N LYS A 219 7.39 -0.93 -20.22
CA LYS A 219 8.82 -1.07 -20.52
C LYS A 219 9.71 0.03 -19.92
N ASP A 220 9.16 1.23 -19.73
CA ASP A 220 9.86 2.39 -19.19
C ASP A 220 9.58 2.61 -17.68
N CYS A 221 8.94 1.65 -17.00
CA CYS A 221 8.59 1.72 -15.60
C CYS A 221 9.52 0.86 -14.72
N TYR A 222 9.69 1.24 -13.47
CA TYR A 222 10.29 0.37 -12.45
C TYR A 222 9.25 -0.61 -11.93
N MET A 223 9.24 -1.81 -12.49
CA MET A 223 8.21 -2.82 -12.23
C MET A 223 8.41 -3.60 -10.94
N GLU A 224 7.32 -3.76 -10.19
CA GLU A 224 7.14 -4.73 -9.12
C GLU A 224 5.85 -5.51 -9.41
N VAL A 225 5.91 -6.84 -9.45
CA VAL A 225 4.74 -7.70 -9.71
C VAL A 225 4.38 -8.44 -8.44
N ILE A 226 3.16 -8.24 -7.97
CA ILE A 226 2.69 -8.82 -6.71
C ILE A 226 1.42 -9.62 -6.93
N LEU A 227 1.50 -10.93 -6.73
CA LEU A 227 0.31 -11.76 -6.63
C LEU A 227 -0.40 -11.49 -5.32
N LYS A 228 -1.60 -10.94 -5.41
CA LYS A 228 -2.44 -10.57 -4.29
C LYS A 228 -3.79 -11.28 -4.37
N ASP A 229 -4.44 -11.42 -3.22
CA ASP A 229 -5.79 -12.00 -3.09
C ASP A 229 -5.91 -13.46 -3.57
N ILE A 230 -4.81 -14.19 -3.60
CA ILE A 230 -4.76 -15.62 -3.90
C ILE A 230 -5.16 -16.43 -2.66
N ARG A 231 -6.39 -16.92 -2.60
CA ARG A 231 -6.88 -17.74 -1.47
C ARG A 231 -6.83 -19.24 -1.76
N THR A 232 -6.83 -19.62 -3.02
CA THR A 232 -6.76 -21.00 -3.46
C THR A 232 -6.11 -21.11 -4.83
N CYS A 233 -5.46 -22.22 -5.09
CA CYS A 233 -4.83 -22.54 -6.38
C CYS A 233 -5.35 -23.87 -6.93
N GLY A 234 -6.60 -24.26 -6.64
CA GLY A 234 -7.19 -25.47 -7.14
C GLY A 234 -6.44 -26.75 -6.74
N HIS A 235 -5.97 -26.81 -5.50
CA HIS A 235 -5.18 -27.93 -4.93
C HIS A 235 -3.78 -28.12 -5.53
N THR A 236 -3.24 -27.15 -6.28
CA THR A 236 -1.89 -27.24 -6.83
C THR A 236 -1.14 -25.89 -6.74
N ASN A 237 0.10 -25.93 -6.26
CA ASN A 237 1.00 -24.76 -6.27
C ASN A 237 1.69 -24.56 -7.62
N ARG A 238 1.50 -25.46 -8.58
CA ARG A 238 2.18 -25.41 -9.89
C ARG A 238 1.84 -24.12 -10.65
N HIS A 239 0.62 -23.61 -10.52
CA HIS A 239 0.20 -22.37 -11.17
C HIS A 239 0.97 -21.16 -10.65
N LEU A 240 1.24 -21.08 -9.33
CA LEU A 240 2.04 -20.01 -8.75
C LEU A 240 3.49 -20.06 -9.23
N VAL A 241 4.10 -21.24 -9.23
CA VAL A 241 5.47 -21.43 -9.72
C VAL A 241 5.57 -21.03 -11.19
N LYS A 242 4.64 -21.54 -12.02
CA LYS A 242 4.62 -21.23 -13.45
C LYS A 242 4.37 -19.75 -13.71
N PHE A 243 3.49 -19.10 -12.96
CA PHE A 243 3.30 -17.65 -13.06
C PHE A 243 4.60 -16.89 -12.80
N ILE A 244 5.35 -17.25 -11.74
CA ILE A 244 6.62 -16.59 -11.41
C ILE A 244 7.65 -16.76 -12.54
N GLU A 245 7.75 -17.97 -13.12
CA GLU A 245 8.62 -18.26 -14.26
C GLU A 245 8.28 -17.34 -15.45
N LEU A 246 6.99 -17.32 -15.83
CA LEU A 246 6.50 -16.51 -16.94
C LEU A 246 6.64 -15.01 -16.71
N ALA A 247 6.41 -14.55 -15.48
CA ALA A 247 6.59 -13.14 -15.12
C ALA A 247 8.08 -12.73 -15.23
N ARG A 248 8.99 -13.55 -14.71
CA ARG A 248 10.43 -13.31 -14.87
C ARG A 248 10.85 -13.26 -16.33
N GLU A 249 10.33 -14.17 -17.17
CA GLU A 249 10.61 -14.17 -18.62
C GLU A 249 10.08 -12.91 -19.31
N ALA A 250 8.91 -12.43 -18.92
CA ALA A 250 8.27 -11.29 -19.57
C ALA A 250 8.88 -9.93 -19.18
N PHE A 251 9.40 -9.79 -17.95
CA PHE A 251 9.95 -8.55 -17.41
C PHE A 251 11.48 -8.53 -17.25
N SER A 252 12.19 -9.52 -17.86
CA SER A 252 13.67 -9.58 -17.93
C SER A 252 14.22 -8.79 -19.18
#